data_e0b000b5b4f256b64c69b9c56ebb466f
#
_entry.id   e0b000b5b4f256b64c69b9c56ebb466f
#
_cell.length_a   1.000
_cell.length_b   1.000
_cell.length_c   1.000
_cell.angle_alpha   90.00
_cell.angle_beta   90.00
_cell.angle_gamma   90.00
#
_symmetry.space_group_name_H-M   'P 1'
#
loop_
_entity.id
_entity.type
_entity.pdbx_description
1 polymer ?
#
loop_
_entity_poly.entity_id
_entity_poly.type
_entity_poly.pdbx_seq_one_letter_code
_entity_poly.pdbx_strand_id
1 'polypeptide(L)' 'MTREEILQAIEDLTAEIRTLSYSSSKEAAAQRADLQQRRRELRAQLEETP' A
#
# COMPACT_ATOMS: atom_id res chain seq x y z
N MET A 1 2.58 -7.26 14.09
CA MET A 1 1.50 -6.28 13.90
C MET A 1 0.14 -6.93 14.15
N THR A 2 -0.76 -6.17 14.74
CA THR A 2 -2.14 -6.65 14.89
C THR A 2 -2.88 -6.54 13.57
N ARG A 3 -4.00 -7.24 13.46
CA ARG A 3 -4.85 -7.18 12.28
C ARG A 3 -5.30 -5.73 11.98
N GLU A 4 -5.66 -4.99 13.02
CA GLU A 4 -6.09 -3.61 12.86
C GLU A 4 -4.97 -2.72 12.34
N GLU A 5 -3.75 -2.93 12.83
CA GLU A 5 -2.59 -2.17 12.34
C GLU A 5 -2.31 -2.47 10.87
N ILE A 6 -2.44 -3.72 10.47
CA ILE A 6 -2.24 -4.11 9.07
C ILE A 6 -3.30 -3.46 8.19
N LEU A 7 -4.56 -3.49 8.62
CA LEU A 7 -5.64 -2.87 7.86
C LEU A 7 -5.44 -1.36 7.73
N GLN A 8 -5.01 -0.70 8.81
CA GLN A 8 -4.74 0.73 8.78
C GLN A 8 -3.60 1.05 7.81
N ALA A 9 -2.53 0.24 7.85
CA ALA A 9 -1.40 0.44 6.94
C ALA A 9 -1.83 0.28 5.48
N ILE A 10 -2.69 -0.68 5.19
CA ILE A 10 -3.21 -0.89 3.83
C ILE A 10 -4.02 0.32 3.38
N GLU A 11 -4.85 0.88 4.26
CA GLU A 11 -5.63 2.08 3.94
C GLU A 11 -4.74 3.27 3.66
N ASP A 12 -3.70 3.46 4.48
CA ASP A 12 -2.75 4.56 4.30
C ASP A 12 -2.02 4.44 2.97
N LEU A 13 -1.57 3.23 2.63
CA LEU A 13 -0.90 2.99 1.35
C LEU A 13 -1.84 3.22 0.17
N THR A 14 -3.09 2.82 0.31
CA THR A 14 -4.10 3.02 -0.74
C THR A 14 -4.30 4.51 -1.00
N ALA A 15 -4.36 5.32 0.07
CA ALA A 15 -4.51 6.76 -0.06
C ALA A 15 -3.29 7.39 -0.76
N GLU A 16 -2.09 6.95 -0.39
CA GLU A 16 -0.87 7.46 -1.01
C GLU A 16 -0.80 7.08 -2.49
N ILE A 17 -1.16 5.84 -2.83
CA ILE A 17 -1.20 5.38 -4.22
C ILE A 17 -2.17 6.24 -5.02
N ARG A 18 -3.32 6.54 -4.45
CA ARG A 18 -4.33 7.38 -5.13
C ARG A 18 -3.78 8.77 -5.40
N THR A 19 -3.10 9.36 -4.40
CA THR A 19 -2.50 10.68 -4.55
C THR A 19 -1.47 10.68 -5.66
N LEU A 20 -0.61 9.66 -5.71
CA LEU A 20 0.42 9.55 -6.74
C LEU A 20 -0.17 9.30 -8.13
N SER A 21 -1.39 8.78 -8.19
CA SER A 21 -2.06 8.53 -9.47
C SER A 21 -2.41 9.81 -10.22
N TYR A 22 -2.43 10.96 -9.53
CA TYR A 22 -2.67 12.24 -10.17
C TYR A 22 -1.45 12.79 -10.88
N SER A 23 -0.28 12.20 -10.65
CA SER A 23 0.95 12.61 -11.30
C SER A 23 1.32 11.61 -12.39
N SER A 24 1.80 12.12 -13.54
CA SER A 24 2.23 11.28 -14.64
C SER A 24 3.75 11.14 -14.72
N SER A 25 4.48 11.61 -13.72
CA SER A 25 5.95 11.53 -13.73
C SER A 25 6.43 10.10 -13.55
N LYS A 26 7.64 9.82 -14.03
CA LYS A 26 8.26 8.52 -13.86
C LYS A 26 8.52 8.21 -12.38
N GLU A 27 8.88 9.24 -11.62
CA GLU A 27 9.14 9.10 -10.19
C GLU A 27 7.87 8.69 -9.44
N ALA A 28 6.74 9.33 -9.78
CA ALA A 28 5.47 8.98 -9.17
C ALA A 28 5.07 7.55 -9.52
N ALA A 29 5.32 7.13 -10.76
CA ALA A 29 5.01 5.78 -11.19
C ALA A 29 5.86 4.75 -10.43
N ALA A 30 7.14 5.04 -10.23
CA ALA A 30 8.03 4.16 -9.47
C ALA A 30 7.61 4.08 -8.00
N GLN A 31 7.29 5.21 -7.39
CA GLN A 31 6.82 5.24 -6.01
C GLN A 31 5.51 4.47 -5.85
N ARG A 32 4.61 4.63 -6.81
CA ARG A 32 3.33 3.93 -6.80
C ARG A 32 3.53 2.41 -6.86
N ALA A 33 4.46 1.96 -7.71
CA ALA A 33 4.77 0.54 -7.82
C ALA A 33 5.30 -0.03 -6.49
N ASP A 34 6.21 0.71 -5.84
CA ASP A 34 6.76 0.32 -4.54
C ASP A 34 5.66 0.21 -3.49
N LEU A 35 4.76 1.20 -3.45
CA LEU A 35 3.67 1.20 -2.48
C LEU A 35 2.68 0.05 -2.75
N GLN A 36 2.43 -0.25 -4.02
CA GLN A 36 1.56 -1.37 -4.37
C GLN A 36 2.17 -2.70 -3.94
N GLN A 37 3.49 -2.85 -4.08
CA GLN A 37 4.19 -4.04 -3.62
C GLN A 37 4.08 -4.20 -2.11
N ARG A 38 4.29 -3.13 -1.37
CA ARG A 38 4.19 -3.13 0.08
C ARG A 38 2.76 -3.48 0.52
N ARG A 39 1.76 -2.91 -0.16
CA ARG A 39 0.36 -3.21 0.13
C ARG A 39 0.05 -4.69 -0.07
N ARG A 40 0.60 -5.28 -1.13
CA ARG A 40 0.41 -6.70 -1.42
C ARG A 40 1.00 -7.56 -0.31
N GLU A 41 2.18 -7.20 0.18
CA GLU A 41 2.83 -7.91 1.27
C GLU A 41 1.99 -7.85 2.55
N LEU A 42 1.43 -6.67 2.84
CA LEU A 42 0.59 -6.51 4.02
C LEU A 42 -0.70 -7.33 3.90
N ARG A 43 -1.28 -7.41 2.71
CA ARG A 43 -2.47 -8.24 2.51
C ARG A 43 -2.16 -9.72 2.73
N ALA A 44 -0.97 -10.17 2.32
CA ALA A 44 -0.55 -11.53 2.57
C ALA A 44 -0.41 -11.80 4.07
N GLN A 45 0.16 -10.86 4.82
CA GLN A 45 0.25 -10.96 6.27
C GLN A 45 -1.14 -11.01 6.91
N LEU A 46 -2.08 -10.23 6.39
CA LEU A 46 -3.44 -10.21 6.91
C LEU A 46 -4.11 -11.56 6.76
N GLU A 47 -3.88 -12.24 5.65
CA GLU A 47 -4.42 -13.58 5.42
C GLU A 47 -3.85 -14.61 6.39
N GLU A 48 -2.60 -14.41 6.82
CA GLU A 48 -1.94 -15.30 7.76
C GLU A 48 -2.31 -15.01 9.21
N THR A 49 -2.88 -13.84 9.47
CA THR A 49 -3.26 -13.40 10.82
C THR A 49 -4.68 -13.88 11.12
N PRO A 50 -4.88 -14.63 12.20
CA PRO A 50 -6.20 -15.12 12.59
C PRO A 50 -7.19 -14.00 12.89
#